data_22ed91fabc06dd97a942f8fba4e7da89
#
_entry.id   22ed91fabc06dd97a942f8fba4e7da89
#
_cell.length_a   1.000
_cell.length_b   1.000
_cell.length_c   1.000
_cell.angle_alpha   90.00
_cell.angle_beta   90.00
_cell.angle_gamma   90.00
#
_symmetry.space_group_name_H-M   'P 1'
#
loop_
_entity.id
_entity.type
_entity.pdbx_description
1 polymer ?
#
loop_
_entity_poly.entity_id
_entity_poly.type
_entity_poly.pdbx_seq_one_letter_code
_entity_poly.pdbx_strand_id
1 'polypeptide(L)'
;HLLTQPGVVAIGETGLDFHRNLAPKEMQVKCFEAHLSLASELELPLFMHEREASTLQIDILKNRRKDFSKGVIHCFTGDRQTLYQYLDMDLHIGITGWICDPRRGMPLQDLVADIPLDRLMIETDSPYLLPRNLAFPPKDGRNEPSFLPWVVSGIAACRGESKEEIAEQTGKTAIKFFGLE
;
A
#
# COMPACT_ATOMS: atom_id res chain seq x y z
N HIS A 1 23.14 6.01 -5.17
CA HIS A 1 23.90 6.10 -3.92
C HIS A 1 23.06 5.81 -2.66
N LEU A 2 21.84 6.40 -2.50
CA LEU A 2 20.99 6.13 -1.32
C LEU A 2 20.51 4.69 -1.27
N LEU A 3 20.10 4.11 -2.39
CA LEU A 3 19.55 2.75 -2.48
C LEU A 3 20.56 1.63 -2.17
N THR A 4 21.86 1.95 -2.12
CA THR A 4 22.91 0.98 -1.75
C THR A 4 23.36 1.11 -0.29
N GLN A 5 22.65 1.92 0.51
CA GLN A 5 22.96 2.06 1.94
C GLN A 5 22.42 0.84 2.73
N PRO A 6 23.12 0.42 3.79
CA PRO A 6 22.61 -0.61 4.69
C PRO A 6 21.25 -0.24 5.27
N GLY A 7 20.32 -1.21 5.31
CA GLY A 7 18.97 -1.01 5.83
C GLY A 7 17.95 -0.47 4.83
N VAL A 8 18.32 -0.18 3.59
CA VAL A 8 17.37 0.10 2.51
C VAL A 8 16.78 -1.22 2.03
N VAL A 9 15.46 -1.37 2.15
CA VAL A 9 14.75 -2.64 1.87
C VAL A 9 13.73 -2.52 0.73
N ALA A 10 13.51 -1.33 0.19
CA ALA A 10 12.58 -1.08 -0.92
C ALA A 10 12.93 0.21 -1.67
N ILE A 11 12.43 0.32 -2.89
CA ILE A 11 12.45 1.54 -3.70
C ILE A 11 11.06 2.18 -3.61
N GLY A 12 11.02 3.40 -3.15
CA GLY A 12 9.78 4.18 -3.00
C GLY A 12 9.97 5.43 -2.14
N GLU A 13 8.94 6.20 -1.94
CA GLU A 13 7.61 6.08 -2.54
C GLU A 13 7.66 6.48 -4.02
N THR A 14 7.08 5.68 -4.91
CA THR A 14 7.06 5.92 -6.36
C THR A 14 5.70 5.57 -6.96
N GLY A 15 5.36 6.09 -8.12
CA GLY A 15 4.06 5.84 -8.76
C GLY A 15 3.45 7.11 -9.33
N LEU A 16 2.12 7.09 -9.52
CA LEU A 16 1.40 8.16 -10.19
C LEU A 16 0.31 8.76 -9.29
N ASP A 17 0.28 10.09 -9.20
CA ASP A 17 -0.75 10.86 -8.52
C ASP A 17 -1.31 11.94 -9.46
N PHE A 18 -2.43 11.62 -10.10
CA PHE A 18 -3.10 12.57 -10.99
C PHE A 18 -4.14 13.43 -10.27
N HIS A 19 -4.40 13.13 -8.99
CA HIS A 19 -5.24 13.96 -8.14
C HIS A 19 -4.51 15.23 -7.67
N ARG A 20 -3.36 15.06 -7.01
CA ARG A 20 -2.54 16.20 -6.56
C ARG A 20 -1.83 16.86 -7.73
N ASN A 21 -1.40 16.07 -8.71
CA ASN A 21 -0.76 16.50 -9.95
C ASN A 21 0.38 17.52 -9.72
N LEU A 22 1.24 17.24 -8.74
CA LEU A 22 2.34 18.13 -8.31
C LEU A 22 3.44 18.27 -9.37
N ALA A 23 3.51 17.34 -10.31
CA ALA A 23 4.39 17.38 -11.47
C ALA A 23 3.59 17.02 -12.74
N PRO A 24 4.01 17.48 -13.93
CA PRO A 24 3.39 17.07 -15.20
C PRO A 24 3.30 15.55 -15.33
N LYS A 25 2.19 15.02 -15.86
CA LYS A 25 1.93 13.59 -15.96
C LYS A 25 3.07 12.82 -16.66
N GLU A 26 3.62 13.38 -17.74
CA GLU A 26 4.73 12.79 -18.50
C GLU A 26 5.99 12.66 -17.62
N MET A 27 6.21 13.62 -16.72
CA MET A 27 7.35 13.57 -15.80
C MET A 27 7.14 12.56 -14.68
N GLN A 28 5.89 12.42 -14.19
CA GLN A 28 5.54 11.37 -13.22
C GLN A 28 5.78 9.99 -13.83
N VAL A 29 5.30 9.74 -15.05
CA VAL A 29 5.50 8.49 -15.80
C VAL A 29 6.99 8.20 -15.97
N LYS A 30 7.75 9.17 -16.48
CA LYS A 30 9.20 9.01 -16.69
C LYS A 30 9.93 8.68 -15.38
N CYS A 31 9.58 9.34 -14.30
CA CYS A 31 10.14 9.07 -12.98
C CYS A 31 9.77 7.66 -12.50
N PHE A 32 8.51 7.26 -12.64
CA PHE A 32 8.05 5.93 -12.25
C PHE A 32 8.77 4.83 -13.04
N GLU A 33 8.87 4.95 -14.35
CA GLU A 33 9.62 4.00 -15.21
C GLU A 33 11.10 3.90 -14.83
N ALA A 34 11.73 5.02 -14.44
CA ALA A 34 13.10 5.02 -13.95
C ALA A 34 13.24 4.22 -12.63
N HIS A 35 12.26 4.33 -11.72
CA HIS A 35 12.25 3.54 -10.49
C HIS A 35 12.01 2.05 -10.75
N LEU A 36 11.20 1.69 -11.74
CA LEU A 36 11.07 0.29 -12.17
C LEU A 36 12.39 -0.27 -12.68
N SER A 37 13.16 0.51 -13.43
CA SER A 37 14.50 0.11 -13.90
C SER A 37 15.47 -0.08 -12.73
N LEU A 38 15.44 0.81 -11.74
CA LEU A 38 16.25 0.68 -10.53
C LEU A 38 15.86 -0.54 -9.69
N ALA A 39 14.56 -0.86 -9.61
CA ALA A 39 14.08 -2.05 -8.91
C ALA A 39 14.60 -3.35 -9.55
N SER A 40 14.66 -3.37 -10.89
CA SER A 40 15.26 -4.47 -11.63
C SER A 40 16.77 -4.59 -11.39
N GLU A 41 17.47 -3.47 -11.44
CA GLU A 41 18.94 -3.43 -11.30
C GLU A 41 19.41 -3.82 -9.89
N LEU A 42 18.65 -3.40 -8.86
CA LEU A 42 19.01 -3.59 -7.46
C LEU A 42 18.29 -4.78 -6.78
N GLU A 43 17.40 -5.44 -7.50
CA GLU A 43 16.56 -6.54 -7.01
C GLU A 43 15.75 -6.18 -5.74
N LEU A 44 15.41 -4.88 -5.59
CA LEU A 44 14.64 -4.39 -4.46
C LEU A 44 13.14 -4.35 -4.79
N PRO A 45 12.26 -4.62 -3.79
CA PRO A 45 10.83 -4.46 -3.97
C PRO A 45 10.43 -2.99 -4.17
N LEU A 46 9.27 -2.78 -4.81
CA LEU A 46 8.68 -1.47 -5.04
C LEU A 46 7.64 -1.13 -3.97
N PHE A 47 7.73 0.07 -3.41
CA PHE A 47 6.70 0.68 -2.56
C PHE A 47 5.99 1.76 -3.35
N MET A 48 4.72 1.50 -3.77
CA MET A 48 4.08 2.26 -4.85
C MET A 48 2.85 3.02 -4.37
N HIS A 49 2.79 4.27 -4.77
CA HIS A 49 1.63 5.15 -4.68
C HIS A 49 0.78 5.07 -5.95
N GLU A 50 -0.55 5.17 -5.77
CA GLU A 50 -1.46 5.40 -6.89
C GLU A 50 -2.65 6.26 -6.44
N ARG A 51 -2.95 7.30 -7.21
CA ARG A 51 -4.15 8.10 -6.99
C ARG A 51 -4.69 8.69 -8.30
N GLU A 52 -5.93 8.28 -8.66
CA GLU A 52 -6.60 8.68 -9.91
C GLU A 52 -5.78 8.42 -11.18
N ALA A 53 -4.92 7.39 -11.15
CA ALA A 53 -3.99 7.04 -12.21
C ALA A 53 -3.96 5.53 -12.49
N SER A 54 -4.89 4.76 -11.93
CA SER A 54 -4.87 3.29 -11.92
C SER A 54 -4.71 2.67 -13.31
N THR A 55 -5.47 3.15 -14.31
CA THR A 55 -5.40 2.61 -15.67
C THR A 55 -3.99 2.68 -16.24
N LEU A 56 -3.36 3.86 -16.18
CA LEU A 56 -2.03 4.04 -16.74
C LEU A 56 -0.96 3.32 -15.90
N GLN A 57 -1.07 3.37 -14.57
CA GLN A 57 -0.12 2.67 -13.70
C GLN A 57 -0.16 1.16 -13.93
N ILE A 58 -1.35 0.59 -14.03
CA ILE A 58 -1.54 -0.84 -14.34
C ILE A 58 -0.96 -1.21 -15.70
N ASP A 59 -1.20 -0.39 -16.72
CA ASP A 59 -0.63 -0.63 -18.06
C ASP A 59 0.90 -0.63 -18.05
N ILE A 60 1.50 0.33 -17.36
CA ILE A 60 2.96 0.39 -17.19
C ILE A 60 3.46 -0.86 -16.44
N LEU A 61 2.82 -1.22 -15.32
CA LEU A 61 3.22 -2.37 -14.52
C LEU A 61 3.07 -3.70 -15.29
N LYS A 62 2.01 -3.88 -16.06
CA LYS A 62 1.83 -5.06 -16.92
C LYS A 62 2.94 -5.18 -17.96
N ASN A 63 3.26 -4.08 -18.63
CA ASN A 63 4.31 -4.05 -19.66
C ASN A 63 5.71 -4.30 -19.08
N ARG A 64 5.93 -3.91 -17.82
CA ARG A 64 7.20 -4.00 -17.12
C ARG A 64 7.21 -5.08 -16.02
N ARG A 65 6.22 -6.02 -16.02
CA ARG A 65 6.06 -6.99 -14.92
C ARG A 65 7.31 -7.85 -14.65
N LYS A 66 8.14 -8.06 -15.65
CA LYS A 66 9.38 -8.84 -15.54
C LYS A 66 10.55 -8.05 -14.93
N ASP A 67 10.40 -6.74 -14.79
CA ASP A 67 11.48 -5.86 -14.35
C ASP A 67 11.53 -5.70 -12.83
N PHE A 68 10.56 -6.25 -12.10
CA PHE A 68 10.56 -6.20 -10.63
C PHE A 68 10.03 -7.51 -10.04
N SER A 69 10.62 -7.93 -8.93
CA SER A 69 10.27 -9.20 -8.27
C SER A 69 9.00 -9.06 -7.41
N LYS A 70 8.91 -7.97 -6.63
CA LYS A 70 7.86 -7.71 -5.66
C LYS A 70 7.43 -6.24 -5.71
N GLY A 71 6.16 -5.99 -5.41
CA GLY A 71 5.65 -4.63 -5.27
C GLY A 71 4.45 -4.58 -4.33
N VAL A 72 4.27 -3.47 -3.63
CA VAL A 72 3.11 -3.18 -2.81
C VAL A 72 2.48 -1.87 -3.27
N ILE A 73 1.18 -1.86 -3.46
CA ILE A 73 0.39 -0.65 -3.61
C ILE A 73 0.04 -0.15 -2.23
N HIS A 74 0.71 0.89 -1.79
CA HIS A 74 0.48 1.49 -0.48
C HIS A 74 -0.81 2.31 -0.47
N CYS A 75 -1.46 2.37 0.69
CA CYS A 75 -2.67 3.18 0.91
C CYS A 75 -3.75 2.96 -0.17
N PHE A 76 -4.02 1.69 -0.52
CA PHE A 76 -4.98 1.36 -1.56
C PHE A 76 -6.38 1.90 -1.22
N THR A 77 -6.98 2.60 -2.18
CA THR A 77 -8.34 3.16 -2.10
C THR A 77 -9.11 3.02 -3.42
N GLY A 78 -8.62 2.15 -4.31
CA GLY A 78 -9.22 1.89 -5.62
C GLY A 78 -10.49 1.03 -5.54
N ASP A 79 -11.05 0.74 -6.70
CA ASP A 79 -12.21 -0.12 -6.85
C ASP A 79 -11.85 -1.62 -6.96
N ARG A 80 -12.87 -2.48 -7.03
CA ARG A 80 -12.73 -3.94 -7.13
C ARG A 80 -11.96 -4.37 -8.38
N GLN A 81 -12.22 -3.73 -9.52
CA GLN A 81 -11.53 -4.06 -10.76
C GLN A 81 -10.03 -3.75 -10.67
N THR A 82 -9.70 -2.60 -10.12
CA THR A 82 -8.32 -2.17 -9.87
C THR A 82 -7.62 -3.12 -8.89
N LEU A 83 -8.29 -3.50 -7.79
CA LEU A 83 -7.76 -4.46 -6.82
C LEU A 83 -7.36 -5.77 -7.48
N TYR A 84 -8.27 -6.38 -8.24
CA TYR A 84 -7.99 -7.66 -8.88
C TYR A 84 -6.87 -7.56 -9.92
N GLN A 85 -6.78 -6.46 -10.68
CA GLN A 85 -5.68 -6.28 -11.61
C GLN A 85 -4.31 -6.21 -10.92
N TYR A 86 -4.24 -5.62 -9.72
CA TYR A 86 -3.01 -5.64 -8.91
C TYR A 86 -2.72 -7.04 -8.34
N LEU A 87 -3.73 -7.74 -7.84
CA LEU A 87 -3.57 -9.11 -7.33
C LEU A 87 -3.17 -10.11 -8.43
N ASP A 88 -3.71 -9.97 -9.64
CA ASP A 88 -3.34 -10.78 -10.82
C ASP A 88 -1.86 -10.59 -11.23
N MET A 89 -1.28 -9.45 -10.88
CA MET A 89 0.15 -9.18 -11.04
C MET A 89 0.99 -9.63 -9.82
N ASP A 90 0.40 -10.36 -8.88
CA ASP A 90 1.07 -10.82 -7.65
C ASP A 90 1.57 -9.66 -6.77
N LEU A 91 0.88 -8.51 -6.79
CA LEU A 91 1.22 -7.37 -5.95
C LEU A 91 0.58 -7.48 -4.56
N HIS A 92 1.23 -6.87 -3.59
CA HIS A 92 0.72 -6.70 -2.24
C HIS A 92 -0.10 -5.41 -2.14
N ILE A 93 -1.01 -5.38 -1.17
CA ILE A 93 -1.94 -4.27 -0.96
C ILE A 93 -1.78 -3.75 0.47
N GLY A 94 -1.45 -2.49 0.60
CA GLY A 94 -1.31 -1.79 1.88
C GLY A 94 -2.61 -1.08 2.26
N ILE A 95 -3.09 -1.32 3.47
CA ILE A 95 -4.33 -0.75 4.00
C ILE A 95 -4.02 0.15 5.20
N THR A 96 -4.48 1.39 5.11
CA THR A 96 -4.32 2.43 6.14
C THR A 96 -5.56 2.60 7.02
N GLY A 97 -5.52 3.57 7.91
CA GLY A 97 -6.67 4.04 8.68
C GLY A 97 -7.86 4.54 7.85
N TRP A 98 -7.72 4.63 6.53
CA TRP A 98 -8.83 4.93 5.62
C TRP A 98 -9.99 3.93 5.75
N ILE A 99 -9.69 2.64 5.98
CA ILE A 99 -10.71 1.61 6.19
C ILE A 99 -11.62 1.91 7.40
N CYS A 100 -11.13 2.68 8.36
CA CYS A 100 -11.85 3.06 9.57
C CYS A 100 -12.73 4.32 9.37
N ASP A 101 -12.71 4.96 8.20
CA ASP A 101 -13.57 6.12 7.92
C ASP A 101 -15.00 5.66 7.59
N PRO A 102 -16.02 6.05 8.40
CA PRO A 102 -17.39 5.54 8.24
C PRO A 102 -18.10 6.05 6.98
N ARG A 103 -17.54 7.03 6.28
CA ARG A 103 -18.11 7.61 5.07
C ARG A 103 -17.34 7.22 3.81
N ARG A 104 -16.02 7.36 3.86
CA ARG A 104 -15.13 7.16 2.71
C ARG A 104 -14.51 5.77 2.66
N GLY A 105 -14.46 5.07 3.79
CA GLY A 105 -13.91 3.72 3.91
C GLY A 105 -14.83 2.61 3.44
N MET A 106 -16.15 2.87 3.30
CA MET A 106 -17.13 1.83 2.94
C MET A 106 -16.74 1.01 1.69
N PRO A 107 -16.34 1.61 0.57
CA PRO A 107 -15.93 0.80 -0.59
C PRO A 107 -14.76 -0.14 -0.28
N LEU A 108 -13.80 0.32 0.52
CA LEU A 108 -12.64 -0.48 0.92
C LEU A 108 -13.04 -1.58 1.92
N GLN A 109 -13.99 -1.32 2.80
CA GLN A 109 -14.55 -2.32 3.73
C GLN A 109 -15.18 -3.49 2.98
N ASP A 110 -15.86 -3.23 1.86
CA ASP A 110 -16.46 -4.24 0.99
C ASP A 110 -15.43 -5.05 0.17
N LEU A 111 -14.20 -4.56 0.06
CA LEU A 111 -13.15 -5.14 -0.76
C LEU A 111 -12.07 -5.87 0.05
N VAL A 112 -11.83 -5.47 1.29
CA VAL A 112 -10.69 -5.97 2.06
C VAL A 112 -10.73 -7.48 2.29
N ALA A 113 -11.91 -8.09 2.27
CA ALA A 113 -12.08 -9.54 2.36
C ALA A 113 -11.58 -10.30 1.11
N ASP A 114 -11.50 -9.63 -0.03
CA ASP A 114 -11.02 -10.23 -1.28
C ASP A 114 -9.48 -10.28 -1.35
N ILE A 115 -8.78 -9.56 -0.46
CA ILE A 115 -7.32 -9.54 -0.46
C ILE A 115 -6.79 -10.78 0.30
N PRO A 116 -6.01 -11.67 -0.35
CA PRO A 116 -5.39 -12.80 0.36
C PRO A 116 -4.49 -12.28 1.51
N LEU A 117 -4.49 -12.98 2.66
CA LEU A 117 -3.72 -12.54 3.83
C LEU A 117 -2.21 -12.47 3.57
N ASP A 118 -1.70 -13.31 2.68
CA ASP A 118 -0.30 -13.29 2.24
C ASP A 118 0.00 -12.19 1.19
N ARG A 119 -0.98 -11.35 0.86
CA ARG A 119 -0.86 -10.15 0.03
C ARG A 119 -1.30 -8.88 0.76
N LEU A 120 -1.86 -9.02 1.96
CA LEU A 120 -2.36 -7.91 2.76
C LEU A 120 -1.27 -7.39 3.69
N MET A 121 -1.06 -6.08 3.68
CA MET A 121 -0.24 -5.35 4.64
C MET A 121 -1.05 -4.27 5.33
N ILE A 122 -0.67 -3.92 6.54
CA ILE A 122 -1.25 -2.79 7.27
C ILE A 122 -0.20 -1.70 7.45
N GLU A 123 -0.65 -0.47 7.39
CA GLU A 123 0.23 0.71 7.48
C GLU A 123 -0.48 1.92 8.10
N THR A 124 0.27 2.93 8.45
CA THR A 124 -0.29 4.15 9.04
C THR A 124 -0.49 5.29 8.06
N ASP A 125 0.47 5.50 7.16
CA ASP A 125 0.64 6.74 6.40
C ASP A 125 0.80 7.98 7.32
N SER A 126 1.42 7.78 8.49
CA SER A 126 1.65 8.86 9.47
C SER A 126 2.42 10.03 8.86
N PRO A 127 2.05 11.27 9.20
CA PRO A 127 1.09 11.72 10.22
C PRO A 127 -0.36 11.80 9.75
N TYR A 128 -0.67 11.29 8.56
CA TYR A 128 -1.99 11.32 7.92
C TYR A 128 -2.85 10.10 8.29
N LEU A 129 -4.08 10.09 7.85
CA LEU A 129 -5.00 8.94 7.88
C LEU A 129 -5.23 8.34 9.28
N LEU A 130 -5.33 9.19 10.31
CA LEU A 130 -5.69 8.76 11.67
C LEU A 130 -6.95 7.88 11.63
N PRO A 131 -6.91 6.64 12.15
CA PRO A 131 -8.07 5.75 12.19
C PRO A 131 -9.23 6.39 12.95
N ARG A 132 -10.44 6.38 12.37
CA ARG A 132 -11.62 7.06 12.95
C ARG A 132 -12.39 6.22 13.95
N ASN A 133 -11.94 5.03 14.25
CA ASN A 133 -12.49 4.13 15.26
C ASN A 133 -11.76 4.23 16.62
N LEU A 134 -10.84 5.21 16.80
CA LEU A 134 -10.23 5.48 18.09
C LEU A 134 -11.27 6.02 19.08
N ALA A 135 -11.32 5.42 20.29
CA ALA A 135 -12.16 5.93 21.37
C ALA A 135 -11.70 7.32 21.86
N PHE A 136 -10.40 7.56 21.88
CA PHE A 136 -9.77 8.81 22.32
C PHE A 136 -8.75 9.28 21.28
N PRO A 137 -9.20 9.95 20.21
CA PRO A 137 -8.28 10.46 19.21
C PRO A 137 -7.42 11.61 19.77
N PRO A 138 -6.17 11.76 19.30
CA PRO A 138 -5.32 12.88 19.69
C PRO A 138 -5.94 14.21 19.23
N LYS A 139 -5.78 15.26 20.06
CA LYS A 139 -6.42 16.58 19.84
C LYS A 139 -5.94 17.26 18.53
N ASP A 140 -4.71 17.01 18.15
CA ASP A 140 -4.11 17.56 16.93
C ASP A 140 -4.46 16.73 15.66
N GLY A 141 -5.17 15.59 15.83
CA GLY A 141 -5.56 14.72 14.72
C GLY A 141 -4.39 13.99 14.05
N ARG A 142 -3.20 13.97 14.66
CA ARG A 142 -1.99 13.37 14.10
C ARG A 142 -2.00 11.86 14.26
N ASN A 143 -1.74 11.15 13.16
CA ASN A 143 -1.54 9.71 13.19
C ASN A 143 -0.11 9.34 13.58
N GLU A 144 0.08 8.15 14.16
CA GLU A 144 1.38 7.58 14.52
C GLU A 144 1.35 6.04 14.49
N PRO A 145 2.51 5.35 14.42
CA PRO A 145 2.56 3.89 14.33
C PRO A 145 1.86 3.16 15.49
N SER A 146 1.76 3.74 16.66
CA SER A 146 1.05 3.17 17.82
C SER A 146 -0.45 2.96 17.56
N PHE A 147 -1.02 3.56 16.52
CA PHE A 147 -2.42 3.42 16.14
C PHE A 147 -2.70 2.28 15.13
N LEU A 148 -1.69 1.51 14.69
CA LEU A 148 -1.89 0.33 13.85
C LEU A 148 -2.92 -0.68 14.40
N PRO A 149 -3.04 -0.95 15.72
CA PRO A 149 -4.06 -1.85 16.26
C PRO A 149 -5.50 -1.47 15.90
N TRP A 150 -5.78 -0.19 15.65
CA TRP A 150 -7.11 0.25 15.20
C TRP A 150 -7.36 -0.05 13.72
N VAL A 151 -6.34 -0.01 12.89
CA VAL A 151 -6.42 -0.47 11.48
C VAL A 151 -6.69 -1.97 11.45
N VAL A 152 -5.95 -2.77 12.25
CA VAL A 152 -6.20 -4.20 12.44
C VAL A 152 -7.65 -4.44 12.84
N SER A 153 -8.17 -3.69 13.82
CA SER A 153 -9.57 -3.81 14.27
C SER A 153 -10.57 -3.49 13.16
N GLY A 154 -10.28 -2.50 12.32
CA GLY A 154 -11.12 -2.15 11.17
C GLY A 154 -11.16 -3.24 10.13
N ILE A 155 -10.02 -3.84 9.82
CA ILE A 155 -9.90 -4.96 8.87
C ILE A 155 -10.61 -6.21 9.41
N ALA A 156 -10.34 -6.59 10.65
CA ALA A 156 -10.97 -7.76 11.29
C ALA A 156 -12.50 -7.68 11.30
N ALA A 157 -13.05 -6.48 11.54
CA ALA A 157 -14.50 -6.26 11.51
C ALA A 157 -15.13 -6.51 10.12
N CYS A 158 -14.35 -6.41 9.05
CA CYS A 158 -14.82 -6.58 7.66
C CYS A 158 -14.56 -7.99 7.12
N ARG A 159 -13.60 -8.73 7.69
CA ARG A 159 -13.12 -10.00 7.13
C ARG A 159 -13.64 -11.23 7.87
N GLY A 160 -13.93 -11.12 9.16
CA GLY A 160 -14.36 -12.25 10.00
C GLY A 160 -13.23 -13.02 10.69
N GLU A 161 -11.95 -12.79 10.35
CA GLU A 161 -10.80 -13.30 11.10
C GLU A 161 -10.62 -12.51 12.40
N SER A 162 -9.95 -13.10 13.40
CA SER A 162 -9.64 -12.42 14.65
C SER A 162 -8.60 -11.31 14.44
N LYS A 163 -8.54 -10.34 15.36
CA LYS A 163 -7.54 -9.28 15.34
C LYS A 163 -6.12 -9.84 15.44
N GLU A 164 -5.97 -10.85 16.26
CA GLU A 164 -4.71 -11.55 16.49
C GLU A 164 -4.22 -12.21 15.20
N GLU A 165 -5.11 -12.87 14.47
CA GLU A 165 -4.80 -13.51 13.20
C GLU A 165 -4.45 -12.48 12.12
N ILE A 166 -5.23 -11.40 11.98
CA ILE A 166 -4.89 -10.31 11.04
C ILE A 166 -3.53 -9.71 11.38
N ALA A 167 -3.25 -9.40 12.64
CA ALA A 167 -1.98 -8.81 13.06
C ALA A 167 -0.80 -9.76 12.77
N GLU A 168 -0.94 -11.05 13.08
CA GLU A 168 0.09 -12.06 12.86
C GLU A 168 0.37 -12.25 11.37
N GLN A 169 -0.66 -12.45 10.54
CA GLN A 169 -0.49 -12.75 9.13
C GLN A 169 0.04 -11.54 8.35
N THR A 170 -0.50 -10.35 8.58
CA THR A 170 -0.02 -9.13 7.92
C THR A 170 1.41 -8.77 8.34
N GLY A 171 1.76 -9.02 9.61
CA GLY A 171 3.14 -8.88 10.10
C GLY A 171 4.11 -9.85 9.39
N LYS A 172 3.75 -11.13 9.28
CA LYS A 172 4.54 -12.13 8.52
C LYS A 172 4.68 -11.74 7.05
N THR A 173 3.59 -11.25 6.45
CA THR A 173 3.59 -10.78 5.06
C THR A 173 4.59 -9.64 4.87
N ALA A 174 4.59 -8.64 5.75
CA ALA A 174 5.51 -7.51 5.67
C ALA A 174 6.97 -7.93 5.89
N ILE A 175 7.25 -8.76 6.91
CA ILE A 175 8.60 -9.30 7.19
C ILE A 175 9.14 -10.03 5.95
N LYS A 176 8.35 -10.94 5.38
CA LYS A 176 8.74 -11.72 4.19
C LYS A 176 8.92 -10.83 2.95
N PHE A 177 8.06 -9.83 2.78
CA PHE A 177 8.11 -8.92 1.63
C PHE A 177 9.39 -8.10 1.64
N PHE A 178 9.72 -7.48 2.76
CA PHE A 178 10.88 -6.60 2.90
C PHE A 178 12.19 -7.34 3.25
N GLY A 179 12.15 -8.66 3.49
CA GLY A 179 13.33 -9.44 3.85
C GLY A 179 13.92 -9.04 5.20
N LEU A 180 13.08 -8.88 6.21
CA LEU A 180 13.48 -8.44 7.56
C LEU A 180 13.76 -9.60 8.53
N GLU A 181 14.00 -10.81 8.02
CA GLU A 181 14.35 -12.00 8.79
C GLU A 181 15.82 -12.01 9.24
#